data_3928ebd6062084367c3558b269246e07
#
_entry.id   3928ebd6062084367c3558b269246e07
#
_cell.length_a   1.000
_cell.length_b   1.000
_cell.length_c   1.000
_cell.angle_alpha   90.00
_cell.angle_beta   90.00
_cell.angle_gamma   90.00
#
_symmetry.space_group_name_H-M   'P 1'
#
loop_
_entity.id
_entity.type
_entity.pdbx_description
1 polymer ?
#
loop_
_entity_poly.entity_id
_entity_poly.type
_entity_poly.pdbx_seq_one_letter_code
_entity_poly.pdbx_strand_id
1 'polypeptide(L)'
;MKTFIGGLCMAALLSAAGDTRLSDAAMQDDRDTVRSLLAQKVDVNAPQGDGTTALHWAAYKDDVEMAKMLLASGASVKSATRIGAITPLFMAAKNGSAAMIGVLLKAGADSNATDEHGTTALMTAAASGSTEAVKMLIDHGADLNAKEGAHGQTALMFAAALNRDAAIRLLLERGADPSVTTKPVKLPPPAARPDDGSPSPEAKEEKTAAVPAKDSATDQKAALDALAASLGFKSAVYTAGKSDDAPAELKAMVQRLEAKVDEIEKRLPGDKSKCEDGNNSMYGTIHERGTLDMGGLTALLYAARDGHMEAAKALLEGGADINEVSASEKTSPLVMATMNGHFDLAKLFVDWGADPNLSNTLGLTALYAAVDLQWAPKGWFPAPGVGQEKTSYLDLMKALLETGANPNARIAKKLWFRSFGDHSWVDTAGATAFWRAAQSSDVDAMALLADHGADPDIPTTHGTTPLMAASGIGWGYHYSMNAPDSWMEAVKYCVRHGADINAADDRGYTALHGAAYLGNHEMISYLIEKGADVKAVAKDKNTVADMANGPTRFGIPHPETVAMLEKLGSANSHNCRSDQCLVAPKEAKKPSDR
;
A
#
# COMPACT_ATOMS: atom_id res chain seq x y z
N MET A 1 -2.13 74.01 -4.82
CA MET A 1 -0.90 73.29 -5.19
C MET A 1 -0.78 72.01 -4.36
N LYS A 2 -1.81 71.11 -4.43
CA LYS A 2 -1.86 69.82 -3.70
C LYS A 2 -2.57 68.70 -4.51
N THR A 3 -2.58 68.74 -5.83
CA THR A 3 -3.31 67.76 -6.66
C THR A 3 -2.48 67.18 -7.81
N PHE A 4 -1.12 67.23 -7.74
CA PHE A 4 -0.26 66.72 -8.83
C PHE A 4 0.75 65.62 -8.43
N ILE A 5 0.69 65.08 -7.20
CA ILE A 5 1.64 64.06 -6.74
C ILE A 5 1.02 62.65 -6.72
N GLY A 6 -0.31 62.54 -6.86
CA GLY A 6 -0.99 61.20 -6.82
C GLY A 6 -0.93 60.42 -8.14
N GLY A 7 -0.61 61.08 -9.27
CA GLY A 7 -0.64 60.42 -10.59
C GLY A 7 0.65 59.72 -11.01
N LEU A 8 1.80 60.07 -10.40
CA LEU A 8 3.09 59.51 -10.78
C LEU A 8 3.43 58.20 -10.05
N CYS A 9 2.85 57.95 -8.88
CA CYS A 9 3.08 56.70 -8.14
C CYS A 9 2.24 55.51 -8.66
N MET A 10 1.11 55.76 -9.31
CA MET A 10 0.29 54.67 -9.87
C MET A 10 0.81 54.18 -11.23
N ALA A 11 1.51 55.05 -12.00
CA ALA A 11 2.16 54.64 -13.26
C ALA A 11 3.43 53.81 -13.03
N ALA A 12 4.11 53.98 -11.87
CA ALA A 12 5.30 53.20 -11.53
C ALA A 12 5.01 51.80 -10.99
N LEU A 13 3.79 51.55 -10.52
CA LEU A 13 3.36 50.21 -10.05
C LEU A 13 2.82 49.32 -11.18
N LEU A 14 2.47 49.89 -12.35
CA LEU A 14 2.01 49.12 -13.52
C LEU A 14 3.18 48.71 -14.47
N SER A 15 4.41 49.14 -14.22
CA SER A 15 5.57 48.74 -15.02
C SER A 15 6.39 47.58 -14.45
N ALA A 16 5.87 46.86 -13.46
CA ALA A 16 6.56 45.70 -12.88
C ALA A 16 6.04 44.35 -13.44
N ALA A 17 5.06 44.33 -14.33
CA ALA A 17 4.78 43.17 -15.15
C ALA A 17 5.79 43.14 -16.29
N GLY A 18 6.78 42.24 -16.28
CA GLY A 18 7.72 42.06 -17.39
C GLY A 18 6.99 41.87 -18.72
N ASP A 19 7.59 42.25 -19.82
CA ASP A 19 7.02 42.09 -21.17
C ASP A 19 6.92 40.59 -21.53
N THR A 20 5.78 39.99 -21.30
CA THR A 20 5.57 38.54 -21.51
C THR A 20 5.29 38.15 -22.95
N ARG A 21 5.18 39.14 -23.88
CA ARG A 21 4.80 38.89 -25.28
C ARG A 21 5.64 37.83 -25.97
N LEU A 22 6.96 37.80 -25.69
CA LEU A 22 7.86 36.81 -26.30
C LEU A 22 7.58 35.38 -25.76
N SER A 23 7.40 35.25 -24.45
CA SER A 23 7.05 33.97 -23.83
C SER A 23 5.64 33.49 -24.24
N ASP A 24 4.69 34.43 -24.40
CA ASP A 24 3.32 34.12 -24.84
C ASP A 24 3.32 33.68 -26.33
N ALA A 25 4.10 34.32 -27.21
CA ALA A 25 4.25 33.90 -28.59
C ALA A 25 4.91 32.51 -28.70
N ALA A 26 5.95 32.25 -27.90
CA ALA A 26 6.58 30.92 -27.84
C ALA A 26 5.63 29.86 -27.30
N MET A 27 4.80 30.18 -26.32
CA MET A 27 3.73 29.31 -25.82
C MET A 27 2.70 28.92 -26.88
N GLN A 28 2.41 29.86 -27.80
CA GLN A 28 1.46 29.67 -28.90
C GLN A 28 2.10 29.05 -30.16
N ASP A 29 3.42 28.77 -30.15
CA ASP A 29 4.20 28.27 -31.29
C ASP A 29 4.24 29.27 -32.49
N ASP A 30 4.07 30.58 -32.21
CA ASP A 30 4.09 31.63 -33.22
C ASP A 30 5.52 32.12 -33.49
N ARG A 31 6.20 31.36 -34.36
CA ARG A 31 7.61 31.66 -34.73
C ARG A 31 7.79 33.00 -35.41
N ASP A 32 6.80 33.49 -36.15
CA ASP A 32 6.92 34.75 -36.86
C ASP A 32 6.82 35.93 -35.88
N THR A 33 5.90 35.85 -34.91
CA THR A 33 5.83 36.82 -33.83
C THR A 33 7.09 36.78 -32.96
N VAL A 34 7.61 35.59 -32.61
CA VAL A 34 8.89 35.44 -31.89
C VAL A 34 10.03 36.13 -32.65
N ARG A 35 10.16 35.87 -33.94
CA ARG A 35 11.21 36.51 -34.79
C ARG A 35 11.07 38.03 -34.83
N SER A 36 9.84 38.52 -34.96
CA SER A 36 9.53 39.94 -34.98
C SER A 36 9.89 40.65 -33.66
N LEU A 37 9.54 40.01 -32.52
CA LEU A 37 9.84 40.55 -31.20
C LEU A 37 11.34 40.55 -30.90
N LEU A 38 12.07 39.50 -31.31
CA LEU A 38 13.53 39.44 -31.18
C LEU A 38 14.21 40.54 -32.00
N ALA A 39 13.72 40.85 -33.22
CA ALA A 39 14.20 41.95 -34.02
C ALA A 39 13.97 43.32 -33.36
N GLN A 40 12.91 43.47 -32.56
CA GLN A 40 12.61 44.65 -31.75
C GLN A 40 13.45 44.72 -30.46
N LYS A 41 14.33 43.74 -30.20
CA LYS A 41 15.22 43.66 -29.04
C LYS A 41 14.45 43.67 -27.70
N VAL A 42 13.28 43.01 -27.64
CA VAL A 42 12.61 42.77 -26.36
C VAL A 42 13.50 41.90 -25.45
N ASP A 43 13.27 41.97 -24.14
CA ASP A 43 14.03 41.14 -23.22
C ASP A 43 13.70 39.65 -23.46
N VAL A 44 14.68 38.91 -24.00
CA VAL A 44 14.55 37.48 -24.34
C VAL A 44 14.35 36.61 -23.11
N ASN A 45 14.73 37.13 -21.93
CA ASN A 45 14.63 36.43 -20.67
C ASN A 45 13.42 36.84 -19.82
N ALA A 46 12.55 37.71 -20.35
CA ALA A 46 11.35 38.14 -19.65
C ALA A 46 10.44 36.92 -19.31
N PRO A 47 10.21 36.63 -18.00
CA PRO A 47 9.42 35.46 -17.60
C PRO A 47 7.95 35.80 -17.55
N GLN A 48 7.10 34.80 -17.74
CA GLN A 48 5.70 34.78 -17.32
C GLN A 48 5.56 34.79 -15.79
N GLY A 49 4.31 34.87 -15.30
CA GLY A 49 4.02 34.94 -13.85
C GLY A 49 4.58 33.80 -13.01
N ASP A 50 4.73 32.63 -13.59
CA ASP A 50 5.29 31.40 -12.97
C ASP A 50 6.82 31.28 -13.16
N GLY A 51 7.47 32.20 -13.83
CA GLY A 51 8.89 32.15 -14.14
C GLY A 51 9.24 31.51 -15.48
N THR A 52 8.26 31.03 -16.25
CA THR A 52 8.46 30.39 -17.55
C THR A 52 8.91 31.42 -18.59
N THR A 53 10.01 31.14 -19.28
CA THR A 53 10.54 31.97 -20.36
C THR A 53 10.22 31.38 -21.74
N ALA A 54 10.46 32.16 -22.82
CA ALA A 54 10.30 31.65 -24.17
C ALA A 54 11.13 30.38 -24.44
N LEU A 55 12.35 30.29 -23.86
CA LEU A 55 13.21 29.12 -24.02
C LEU A 55 12.63 27.87 -23.33
N HIS A 56 11.91 28.01 -22.21
CA HIS A 56 11.19 26.90 -21.59
C HIS A 56 10.10 26.37 -22.53
N TRP A 57 9.33 27.27 -23.17
CA TRP A 57 8.29 26.86 -24.12
C TRP A 57 8.86 26.17 -25.35
N ALA A 58 9.97 26.72 -25.92
CA ALA A 58 10.67 26.08 -27.02
C ALA A 58 11.14 24.65 -26.65
N ALA A 59 11.69 24.47 -25.43
CA ALA A 59 12.11 23.16 -24.92
C ALA A 59 10.93 22.22 -24.66
N TYR A 60 9.85 22.73 -24.09
CA TYR A 60 8.62 21.95 -23.83
C TYR A 60 7.96 21.44 -25.12
N LYS A 61 7.93 22.30 -26.16
CA LYS A 61 7.35 21.98 -27.48
C LYS A 61 8.30 21.24 -28.41
N ASP A 62 9.54 21.03 -27.96
CA ASP A 62 10.64 20.46 -28.77
C ASP A 62 10.95 21.23 -30.03
N ASP A 63 10.74 22.56 -30.00
CA ASP A 63 11.06 23.43 -31.13
C ASP A 63 12.53 23.86 -31.10
N VAL A 64 13.37 23.00 -31.67
CA VAL A 64 14.82 23.19 -31.73
C VAL A 64 15.21 24.47 -32.50
N GLU A 65 14.47 24.85 -33.54
CA GLU A 65 14.78 26.06 -34.34
C GLU A 65 14.42 27.32 -33.56
N MET A 66 13.30 27.35 -32.87
CA MET A 66 12.95 28.45 -31.96
C MET A 66 13.98 28.57 -30.84
N ALA A 67 14.39 27.47 -30.22
CA ALA A 67 15.40 27.45 -29.17
C ALA A 67 16.74 28.06 -29.69
N LYS A 68 17.19 27.70 -30.88
CA LYS A 68 18.40 28.28 -31.50
C LYS A 68 18.27 29.79 -31.72
N MET A 69 17.11 30.27 -32.21
CA MET A 69 16.86 31.70 -32.36
C MET A 69 16.91 32.46 -31.04
N LEU A 70 16.27 31.93 -30.01
CA LEU A 70 16.25 32.49 -28.66
C LEU A 70 17.66 32.52 -28.05
N LEU A 71 18.40 31.43 -28.15
CA LEU A 71 19.79 31.34 -27.65
C LEU A 71 20.73 32.30 -28.39
N ALA A 72 20.61 32.43 -29.72
CA ALA A 72 21.37 33.43 -30.50
C ALA A 72 21.06 34.87 -30.09
N SER A 73 19.87 35.10 -29.52
CA SER A 73 19.45 36.41 -28.98
C SER A 73 19.79 36.59 -27.50
N GLY A 74 20.50 35.63 -26.87
CA GLY A 74 20.95 35.73 -25.47
C GLY A 74 20.00 35.14 -24.44
N ALA A 75 19.11 34.20 -24.85
CA ALA A 75 18.28 33.51 -23.90
C ALA A 75 19.13 32.69 -22.90
N SER A 76 18.77 32.76 -21.62
CA SER A 76 19.49 32.09 -20.55
C SER A 76 19.03 30.64 -20.42
N VAL A 77 19.95 29.70 -20.59
CA VAL A 77 19.72 28.26 -20.32
C VAL A 77 19.60 27.95 -18.84
N LYS A 78 19.95 28.90 -17.97
CA LYS A 78 19.93 28.74 -16.49
C LYS A 78 18.66 29.29 -15.86
N SER A 79 17.76 29.88 -16.63
CA SER A 79 16.48 30.34 -16.13
C SER A 79 15.70 29.15 -15.57
N ALA A 80 15.08 29.35 -14.40
CA ALA A 80 14.29 28.33 -13.74
C ALA A 80 12.89 28.88 -13.39
N THR A 81 11.86 28.03 -13.45
CA THR A 81 10.52 28.42 -13.04
C THR A 81 10.47 28.70 -11.54
N ARG A 82 9.51 29.51 -11.09
CA ARG A 82 9.30 29.84 -9.66
C ARG A 82 8.76 28.66 -8.85
N ILE A 83 8.05 27.75 -9.51
CA ILE A 83 7.51 26.52 -8.92
C ILE A 83 8.27 25.36 -9.55
N GLY A 84 8.88 24.53 -8.72
CA GLY A 84 9.62 23.37 -9.15
C GLY A 84 11.06 23.62 -9.60
N ALA A 85 11.51 24.90 -9.73
CA ALA A 85 12.84 25.26 -10.22
C ALA A 85 13.21 24.58 -11.57
N ILE A 86 12.21 24.38 -12.43
CA ILE A 86 12.35 23.66 -13.70
C ILE A 86 13.14 24.52 -14.71
N THR A 87 14.18 23.94 -15.30
CA THR A 87 14.99 24.56 -16.34
C THR A 87 14.57 24.13 -17.76
N PRO A 88 14.94 24.84 -18.83
CA PRO A 88 14.71 24.37 -20.19
C PRO A 88 15.31 22.98 -20.47
N LEU A 89 16.48 22.66 -19.88
CA LEU A 89 17.09 21.32 -20.00
C LEU A 89 16.20 20.23 -19.40
N PHE A 90 15.57 20.52 -18.28
CA PHE A 90 14.65 19.59 -17.64
C PHE A 90 13.41 19.29 -18.50
N MET A 91 12.85 20.35 -19.14
CA MET A 91 11.74 20.18 -20.09
C MET A 91 12.13 19.29 -21.29
N ALA A 92 13.32 19.55 -21.87
CA ALA A 92 13.85 18.75 -22.96
C ALA A 92 14.09 17.28 -22.56
N ALA A 93 14.60 17.05 -21.36
CA ALA A 93 14.80 15.71 -20.80
C ALA A 93 13.49 14.95 -20.61
N LYS A 94 12.44 15.63 -20.14
CA LYS A 94 11.08 15.05 -19.99
C LYS A 94 10.50 14.58 -21.32
N ASN A 95 10.76 15.31 -22.40
CA ASN A 95 10.35 14.95 -23.75
C ASN A 95 11.27 13.87 -24.37
N GLY A 96 12.41 13.58 -23.75
CA GLY A 96 13.41 12.66 -24.32
C GLY A 96 14.10 13.20 -25.56
N SER A 97 14.08 14.53 -25.78
CA SER A 97 14.63 15.15 -26.99
C SER A 97 16.15 15.34 -26.92
N ALA A 98 16.87 14.39 -27.47
CA ALA A 98 18.34 14.50 -27.59
C ALA A 98 18.80 15.73 -28.36
N ALA A 99 18.07 16.14 -29.41
CA ALA A 99 18.39 17.29 -30.21
C ALA A 99 18.31 18.60 -29.39
N MET A 100 17.23 18.80 -28.65
CA MET A 100 17.04 19.96 -27.78
C MET A 100 18.07 19.95 -26.63
N ILE A 101 18.27 18.80 -25.97
CA ILE A 101 19.29 18.62 -24.92
C ILE A 101 20.65 19.03 -25.45
N GLY A 102 21.06 18.55 -26.65
CA GLY A 102 22.34 18.89 -27.25
C GLY A 102 22.50 20.38 -27.55
N VAL A 103 21.45 21.06 -27.96
CA VAL A 103 21.48 22.53 -28.19
C VAL A 103 21.63 23.27 -26.86
N LEU A 104 20.90 22.89 -25.82
CA LEU A 104 20.96 23.52 -24.50
C LEU A 104 22.31 23.29 -23.80
N LEU A 105 22.85 22.07 -23.85
CA LEU A 105 24.17 21.73 -23.27
C LEU A 105 25.30 22.49 -23.99
N LYS A 106 25.26 22.61 -25.33
CA LYS A 106 26.20 23.43 -26.09
C LYS A 106 26.13 24.91 -25.74
N ALA A 107 24.96 25.39 -25.33
CA ALA A 107 24.77 26.77 -24.86
C ALA A 107 25.14 26.95 -23.37
N GLY A 108 25.68 25.90 -22.69
CA GLY A 108 26.19 25.98 -21.33
C GLY A 108 25.14 25.65 -20.25
N ALA A 109 24.09 24.88 -20.59
CA ALA A 109 23.23 24.33 -19.59
C ALA A 109 24.01 23.33 -18.70
N ASP A 110 23.71 23.31 -17.39
CA ASP A 110 24.33 22.42 -16.43
C ASP A 110 23.63 21.05 -16.47
N SER A 111 24.37 19.99 -16.87
CA SER A 111 23.87 18.62 -16.94
C SER A 111 23.46 18.04 -15.57
N ASN A 112 23.98 18.65 -14.47
CA ASN A 112 23.72 18.25 -13.09
C ASN A 112 22.76 19.21 -12.36
N ALA A 113 22.17 20.19 -13.06
CA ALA A 113 21.15 21.04 -12.47
C ALA A 113 19.97 20.20 -11.98
N THR A 114 19.44 20.56 -10.79
CA THR A 114 18.31 19.87 -10.15
C THR A 114 17.08 20.75 -10.09
N ASP A 115 15.93 20.14 -10.04
CA ASP A 115 14.69 20.78 -9.61
C ASP A 115 14.68 21.01 -8.07
N GLU A 116 13.59 21.54 -7.53
CA GLU A 116 13.44 21.80 -6.08
C GLU A 116 13.46 20.51 -5.22
N HIS A 117 13.25 19.35 -5.83
CA HIS A 117 13.29 18.04 -5.17
C HIS A 117 14.65 17.33 -5.32
N GLY A 118 15.60 17.94 -6.00
CA GLY A 118 16.90 17.34 -6.31
C GLY A 118 16.88 16.37 -7.49
N THR A 119 15.80 16.35 -8.30
CA THR A 119 15.70 15.53 -9.50
C THR A 119 16.57 16.11 -10.59
N THR A 120 17.41 15.29 -11.25
CA THR A 120 18.28 15.73 -12.35
C THR A 120 17.62 15.52 -13.72
N ALA A 121 18.15 16.22 -14.74
CA ALA A 121 17.75 15.99 -16.12
C ALA A 121 17.99 14.53 -16.57
N LEU A 122 19.05 13.87 -16.07
CA LEU A 122 19.35 12.47 -16.36
C LEU A 122 18.25 11.51 -15.82
N MET A 123 17.76 11.75 -14.59
CA MET A 123 16.65 10.97 -14.02
C MET A 123 15.40 11.08 -14.89
N THR A 124 15.08 12.28 -15.33
CA THR A 124 13.91 12.55 -16.17
C THR A 124 14.05 11.95 -17.57
N ALA A 125 15.24 12.03 -18.18
CA ALA A 125 15.54 11.40 -19.47
C ALA A 125 15.50 9.88 -19.38
N ALA A 126 16.00 9.29 -18.29
CA ALA A 126 15.90 7.86 -18.02
C ALA A 126 14.44 7.39 -17.89
N ALA A 127 13.61 8.18 -17.22
CA ALA A 127 12.16 7.95 -17.13
C ALA A 127 11.45 8.01 -18.50
N SER A 128 11.88 8.92 -19.40
CA SER A 128 11.33 9.00 -20.75
C SER A 128 11.64 7.76 -21.60
N GLY A 129 12.77 7.09 -21.31
CA GLY A 129 13.26 5.93 -22.05
C GLY A 129 14.07 6.26 -23.29
N SER A 130 14.33 7.55 -23.57
CA SER A 130 15.17 7.97 -24.71
C SER A 130 16.64 7.72 -24.44
N THR A 131 17.19 6.67 -25.05
CA THR A 131 18.61 6.32 -24.93
C THR A 131 19.52 7.41 -25.46
N GLU A 132 19.11 8.11 -26.52
CA GLU A 132 19.85 9.22 -27.11
C GLU A 132 19.93 10.42 -26.15
N ALA A 133 18.81 10.72 -25.46
CA ALA A 133 18.78 11.79 -24.45
C ALA A 133 19.67 11.45 -23.24
N VAL A 134 19.55 10.20 -22.74
CA VAL A 134 20.38 9.67 -21.66
C VAL A 134 21.86 9.75 -22.05
N LYS A 135 22.21 9.24 -23.24
CA LYS A 135 23.58 9.29 -23.77
C LYS A 135 24.12 10.73 -23.84
N MET A 136 23.31 11.65 -24.37
CA MET A 136 23.72 13.04 -24.52
C MET A 136 24.05 13.70 -23.17
N LEU A 137 23.27 13.45 -22.14
CA LEU A 137 23.50 13.98 -20.80
C LEU A 137 24.75 13.35 -20.16
N ILE A 138 24.95 12.04 -20.29
CA ILE A 138 26.13 11.33 -19.76
C ILE A 138 27.40 11.85 -20.45
N ASP A 139 27.40 11.96 -21.77
CA ASP A 139 28.55 12.45 -22.55
C ASP A 139 28.94 13.91 -22.19
N HIS A 140 28.04 14.67 -21.55
CA HIS A 140 28.27 16.01 -21.01
C HIS A 140 28.42 16.05 -19.48
N GLY A 141 28.74 14.93 -18.86
CA GLY A 141 29.15 14.84 -17.45
C GLY A 141 28.00 14.80 -16.43
N ALA A 142 26.83 14.32 -16.83
CA ALA A 142 25.76 14.05 -15.85
C ALA A 142 26.19 12.94 -14.88
N ASP A 143 25.96 13.15 -13.58
CA ASP A 143 26.25 12.16 -12.54
C ASP A 143 25.24 10.99 -12.61
N LEU A 144 25.75 9.78 -12.89
CA LEU A 144 24.97 8.56 -13.05
C LEU A 144 24.29 8.12 -11.76
N ASN A 145 24.93 8.42 -10.61
CA ASN A 145 24.49 7.94 -9.28
C ASN A 145 23.94 9.07 -8.41
N ALA A 146 23.68 10.25 -9.00
CA ALA A 146 23.01 11.33 -8.30
C ALA A 146 21.69 10.81 -7.66
N LYS A 147 21.41 11.26 -6.44
CA LYS A 147 20.20 10.90 -5.69
C LYS A 147 19.28 12.10 -5.58
N GLU A 148 17.99 11.93 -5.94
CA GLU A 148 17.01 12.97 -5.68
C GLU A 148 16.79 13.17 -4.16
N GLY A 149 16.24 14.33 -3.80
CA GLY A 149 16.21 14.79 -2.41
C GLY A 149 15.22 14.05 -1.50
N ALA A 150 14.04 13.70 -2.02
CA ALA A 150 12.94 13.16 -1.22
C ALA A 150 13.19 11.70 -0.82
N HIS A 151 13.41 10.82 -1.78
CA HIS A 151 13.50 9.38 -1.57
C HIS A 151 14.90 8.80 -1.80
N GLY A 152 15.83 9.57 -2.39
CA GLY A 152 17.17 9.10 -2.75
C GLY A 152 17.18 8.21 -3.99
N GLN A 153 16.24 8.39 -4.91
CA GLN A 153 16.16 7.64 -6.16
C GLN A 153 17.24 8.10 -7.15
N THR A 154 17.77 7.17 -7.96
CA THR A 154 18.73 7.41 -9.03
C THR A 154 18.08 7.31 -10.40
N ALA A 155 18.78 7.74 -11.47
CA ALA A 155 18.33 7.58 -12.85
C ALA A 155 18.02 6.12 -13.21
N LEU A 156 18.80 5.18 -12.68
CA LEU A 156 18.58 3.74 -12.88
C LEU A 156 17.25 3.28 -12.28
N MET A 157 16.88 3.79 -11.10
CA MET A 157 15.61 3.48 -10.45
C MET A 157 14.41 4.08 -11.21
N PHE A 158 14.55 5.32 -11.73
CA PHE A 158 13.54 5.93 -12.59
C PHE A 158 13.29 5.11 -13.87
N ALA A 159 14.35 4.61 -14.49
CA ALA A 159 14.24 3.73 -15.66
C ALA A 159 13.58 2.39 -15.31
N ALA A 160 13.95 1.79 -14.18
CA ALA A 160 13.43 0.50 -13.70
C ALA A 160 11.93 0.58 -13.37
N ALA A 161 11.51 1.64 -12.66
CA ALA A 161 10.11 1.86 -12.28
C ALA A 161 9.17 2.07 -13.49
N LEU A 162 9.71 2.40 -14.66
CA LEU A 162 8.95 2.64 -15.89
C LEU A 162 9.26 1.64 -17.01
N ASN A 163 9.94 0.55 -16.69
CA ASN A 163 10.31 -0.53 -17.63
C ASN A 163 11.08 -0.04 -18.85
N ARG A 164 12.12 0.80 -18.64
CA ARG A 164 12.95 1.39 -19.71
C ARG A 164 14.24 0.58 -19.88
N ASP A 165 14.13 -0.66 -20.32
CA ASP A 165 15.24 -1.62 -20.43
C ASP A 165 16.43 -1.11 -21.25
N ALA A 166 16.20 -0.44 -22.38
CA ALA A 166 17.25 0.14 -23.18
C ALA A 166 18.02 1.25 -22.45
N ALA A 167 17.33 2.10 -21.69
CA ALA A 167 17.97 3.12 -20.86
C ALA A 167 18.73 2.48 -19.69
N ILE A 168 18.19 1.42 -19.08
CA ILE A 168 18.86 0.63 -18.03
C ILE A 168 20.19 0.07 -18.54
N ARG A 169 20.19 -0.61 -19.68
CA ARG A 169 21.40 -1.17 -20.30
C ARG A 169 22.47 -0.11 -20.53
N LEU A 170 22.06 1.03 -21.10
CA LEU A 170 22.97 2.14 -21.35
C LEU A 170 23.55 2.71 -20.04
N LEU A 171 22.71 2.94 -19.02
CA LEU A 171 23.16 3.46 -17.72
C LEU A 171 24.19 2.50 -17.08
N LEU A 172 23.93 1.20 -17.07
CA LEU A 172 24.83 0.17 -16.53
C LEU A 172 26.14 0.07 -17.35
N GLU A 173 26.05 0.09 -18.70
CA GLU A 173 27.22 0.13 -19.57
C GLU A 173 28.13 1.33 -19.27
N ARG A 174 27.54 2.45 -18.86
CA ARG A 174 28.29 3.67 -18.51
C ARG A 174 28.71 3.73 -17.05
N GLY A 175 28.44 2.71 -16.25
CA GLY A 175 28.92 2.58 -14.88
C GLY A 175 27.96 3.08 -13.81
N ALA A 176 26.64 3.13 -14.10
CA ALA A 176 25.65 3.31 -13.04
C ALA A 176 25.69 2.14 -12.06
N ASP A 177 25.64 2.42 -10.77
CA ASP A 177 25.70 1.43 -9.70
C ASP A 177 24.31 0.84 -9.41
N PRO A 178 24.04 -0.46 -9.71
CA PRO A 178 22.76 -1.09 -9.47
C PRO A 178 22.46 -1.32 -7.97
N SER A 179 23.48 -1.31 -7.11
CA SER A 179 23.36 -1.58 -5.67
C SER A 179 22.90 -0.35 -4.85
N VAL A 180 22.83 0.81 -5.48
CA VAL A 180 22.34 2.02 -4.80
C VAL A 180 20.92 1.80 -4.31
N THR A 181 20.67 2.17 -3.03
CA THR A 181 19.33 2.07 -2.42
C THR A 181 18.70 3.44 -2.18
N THR A 182 17.37 3.47 -2.20
CA THR A 182 16.59 4.62 -1.71
C THR A 182 16.75 4.80 -0.20
N LYS A 183 16.32 5.95 0.30
CA LYS A 183 16.31 6.22 1.76
C LYS A 183 15.28 5.33 2.45
N PRO A 184 15.65 4.66 3.56
CA PRO A 184 14.65 4.05 4.43
C PRO A 184 13.78 5.13 5.10
N VAL A 185 12.47 4.90 5.14
CA VAL A 185 11.51 5.79 5.79
C VAL A 185 10.90 5.05 6.97
N LYS A 186 11.09 5.57 8.18
CA LYS A 186 10.40 5.09 9.37
C LYS A 186 9.01 5.69 9.42
N LEU A 187 7.99 4.87 9.24
CA LEU A 187 6.62 5.31 9.46
C LEU A 187 6.35 5.36 10.97
N PRO A 188 5.77 6.45 11.48
CA PRO A 188 5.33 6.47 12.86
C PRO A 188 4.32 5.34 13.09
N PRO A 189 4.30 4.73 14.28
CA PRO A 189 3.25 3.78 14.62
C PRO A 189 1.90 4.46 14.41
N PRO A 190 0.88 3.73 13.91
CA PRO A 190 -0.46 4.30 13.76
C PRO A 190 -0.88 4.89 15.11
N ALA A 191 -1.37 6.12 15.09
CA ALA A 191 -1.88 6.76 16.29
C ALA A 191 -2.90 5.83 16.96
N ALA A 192 -2.71 5.53 18.26
CA ALA A 192 -3.67 4.76 19.03
C ALA A 192 -5.03 5.43 18.89
N ARG A 193 -6.05 4.65 18.51
CA ARG A 193 -7.41 5.17 18.48
C ARG A 193 -7.77 5.59 19.90
N PRO A 194 -8.35 6.77 20.14
CA PRO A 194 -8.63 7.28 21.46
C PRO A 194 -9.59 6.43 22.32
N ASP A 195 -10.10 5.30 21.83
CA ASP A 195 -11.31 4.65 22.34
C ASP A 195 -11.22 3.13 22.55
N ASP A 196 -10.02 2.52 22.64
CA ASP A 196 -9.98 1.07 22.86
C ASP A 196 -9.89 0.61 24.32
N GLY A 197 -9.96 1.53 25.29
CA GLY A 197 -10.06 1.19 26.71
C GLY A 197 -8.89 0.40 27.31
N SER A 198 -7.77 0.22 26.59
CA SER A 198 -6.61 -0.53 27.06
C SER A 198 -5.75 0.32 28.02
N PRO A 199 -5.33 -0.19 29.20
CA PRO A 199 -4.43 0.52 30.07
C PRO A 199 -3.06 0.68 29.39
N SER A 200 -2.60 1.92 29.28
CA SER A 200 -1.27 2.29 28.78
C SER A 200 -0.18 1.62 29.62
N PRO A 201 0.85 1.00 29.01
CA PRO A 201 2.05 0.64 29.77
C PRO A 201 2.73 1.89 30.27
N GLU A 202 3.05 1.94 31.54
CA GLU A 202 3.74 3.05 32.22
C GLU A 202 4.97 3.49 31.43
N ALA A 203 4.86 4.64 30.76
CA ALA A 203 5.99 5.35 30.19
C ALA A 203 6.79 5.94 31.36
N LYS A 204 8.04 5.53 31.51
CA LYS A 204 9.00 6.21 32.38
C LYS A 204 9.13 7.65 31.92
N GLU A 205 8.80 8.56 32.81
CA GLU A 205 8.85 10.01 32.62
C GLU A 205 10.25 10.45 32.18
N GLU A 206 10.35 10.98 30.98
CA GLU A 206 11.37 11.94 30.62
C GLU A 206 10.69 13.31 30.55
N LYS A 207 11.04 14.16 31.53
CA LYS A 207 10.48 15.51 31.71
C LYS A 207 10.85 16.38 30.51
N THR A 208 9.90 16.66 29.64
CA THR A 208 9.94 17.81 28.74
C THR A 208 8.67 18.66 28.92
N ALA A 209 8.86 19.97 28.83
CA ALA A 209 7.99 21.04 29.24
C ALA A 209 6.53 20.93 28.75
N ALA A 210 5.63 21.39 29.61
CA ALA A 210 4.19 21.50 29.43
C ALA A 210 3.79 22.26 28.16
N VAL A 211 2.98 21.60 27.31
CA VAL A 211 2.22 22.23 26.22
C VAL A 211 0.78 22.39 26.71
N PRO A 212 0.16 23.57 26.57
CA PRO A 212 -1.18 23.83 27.09
C PRO A 212 -2.27 23.08 26.31
N ALA A 213 -3.35 22.77 27.02
CA ALA A 213 -4.54 22.08 26.50
C ALA A 213 -5.08 22.74 25.24
N LYS A 214 -5.31 21.92 24.17
CA LYS A 214 -5.88 22.38 22.91
C LYS A 214 -7.41 22.40 22.97
N ASP A 215 -7.96 23.47 22.42
CA ASP A 215 -9.39 23.76 22.32
C ASP A 215 -10.14 22.76 21.46
N SER A 216 -11.36 22.38 21.92
CA SER A 216 -12.30 21.48 21.25
C SER A 216 -12.73 21.91 19.83
N ALA A 217 -12.52 23.18 19.47
CA ALA A 217 -12.81 23.72 18.14
C ALA A 217 -11.86 23.23 17.04
N THR A 218 -10.65 22.81 17.40
CA THR A 218 -9.64 22.34 16.42
C THR A 218 -9.93 20.90 15.99
N ASP A 219 -10.48 20.07 16.87
CA ASP A 219 -10.80 18.67 16.59
C ASP A 219 -12.08 18.55 15.75
N GLN A 220 -13.07 19.42 15.97
CA GLN A 220 -14.26 19.53 15.11
C GLN A 220 -13.92 19.97 13.69
N LYS A 221 -12.96 20.88 13.53
CA LYS A 221 -12.49 21.32 12.22
C LYS A 221 -11.82 20.18 11.44
N ALA A 222 -10.97 19.37 12.10
CA ALA A 222 -10.32 18.24 11.47
C ALA A 222 -11.32 17.14 11.03
N ALA A 223 -12.36 16.88 11.83
CA ALA A 223 -13.42 15.93 11.48
C ALA A 223 -14.29 16.42 10.31
N LEU A 224 -14.59 17.71 10.25
CA LEU A 224 -15.35 18.33 9.15
C LEU A 224 -14.52 18.39 7.85
N ASP A 225 -13.22 18.66 7.94
CA ASP A 225 -12.31 18.64 6.79
C ASP A 225 -12.16 17.21 6.22
N ALA A 226 -12.13 16.18 7.08
CA ALA A 226 -12.13 14.78 6.67
C ALA A 226 -13.44 14.36 6.01
N LEU A 227 -14.58 14.80 6.53
CA LEU A 227 -15.91 14.52 5.96
C LEU A 227 -16.09 15.25 4.61
N ALA A 228 -15.67 16.50 4.51
CA ALA A 228 -15.70 17.27 3.27
C ALA A 228 -14.80 16.64 2.18
N ALA A 229 -13.64 16.11 2.56
CA ALA A 229 -12.75 15.38 1.66
C ALA A 229 -13.36 14.06 1.19
N SER A 230 -14.06 13.33 2.07
CA SER A 230 -14.75 12.07 1.73
C SER A 230 -15.96 12.27 0.80
N LEU A 231 -16.56 13.46 0.82
CA LEU A 231 -17.67 13.86 -0.04
C LEU A 231 -17.20 14.56 -1.34
N GLY A 232 -15.87 14.61 -1.60
CA GLY A 232 -15.29 15.21 -2.81
C GLY A 232 -15.20 16.74 -2.79
N PHE A 233 -15.41 17.38 -1.64
CA PHE A 233 -15.24 18.83 -1.48
C PHE A 233 -13.82 19.16 -1.01
N LYS A 234 -13.17 20.09 -1.69
CA LYS A 234 -11.90 20.63 -1.21
C LYS A 234 -12.15 21.50 0.03
N SER A 235 -11.36 21.34 1.08
CA SER A 235 -11.41 22.12 2.34
C SER A 235 -11.56 23.64 2.12
N ALA A 236 -10.95 24.16 1.04
CA ALA A 236 -11.07 25.56 0.62
C ALA A 236 -12.52 26.01 0.31
N VAL A 237 -13.37 25.12 -0.19
CA VAL A 237 -14.78 25.44 -0.54
C VAL A 237 -15.63 25.58 0.73
N TYR A 238 -15.39 24.73 1.72
CA TYR A 238 -16.08 24.79 3.02
C TYR A 238 -15.72 26.06 3.81
N THR A 239 -14.44 26.42 3.83
CA THR A 239 -13.97 27.64 4.49
C THR A 239 -14.48 28.91 3.78
N ALA A 240 -14.52 28.89 2.44
CA ALA A 240 -15.08 29.99 1.66
C ALA A 240 -16.60 30.19 1.90
N GLY A 241 -17.35 29.12 2.15
CA GLY A 241 -18.79 29.17 2.44
C GLY A 241 -19.16 29.79 3.80
N LYS A 242 -18.20 29.86 4.73
CA LYS A 242 -18.35 30.52 6.05
C LYS A 242 -17.96 32.01 6.05
N SER A 243 -17.42 32.52 4.97
CA SER A 243 -17.10 33.95 4.83
C SER A 243 -18.38 34.77 4.75
N ASP A 244 -18.38 35.97 5.37
CA ASP A 244 -19.49 36.91 5.32
C ASP A 244 -19.84 37.35 3.89
N ASP A 245 -18.84 37.29 2.98
CA ASP A 245 -18.98 37.65 1.56
C ASP A 245 -19.29 36.43 0.65
N ALA A 246 -19.53 35.25 1.21
CA ALA A 246 -19.81 34.06 0.40
C ALA A 246 -21.17 34.14 -0.32
N PRO A 247 -21.28 33.63 -1.57
CA PRO A 247 -22.53 33.53 -2.29
C PRO A 247 -23.62 32.78 -1.50
N ALA A 248 -24.89 33.24 -1.61
CA ALA A 248 -26.02 32.69 -0.87
C ALA A 248 -26.19 31.17 -1.06
N GLU A 249 -25.92 30.65 -2.27
CA GLU A 249 -25.96 29.22 -2.58
C GLU A 249 -24.91 28.41 -1.84
N LEU A 250 -23.69 28.95 -1.70
CA LEU A 250 -22.61 28.32 -0.98
C LEU A 250 -22.87 28.29 0.53
N LYS A 251 -23.44 29.38 1.09
CA LYS A 251 -23.88 29.45 2.48
C LYS A 251 -24.99 28.41 2.77
N ALA A 252 -25.97 28.30 1.88
CA ALA A 252 -27.07 27.32 2.01
C ALA A 252 -26.55 25.86 1.94
N MET A 253 -25.53 25.59 1.14
CA MET A 253 -24.91 24.27 1.04
C MET A 253 -24.15 23.92 2.32
N VAL A 254 -23.39 24.84 2.89
CA VAL A 254 -22.69 24.65 4.17
C VAL A 254 -23.68 24.40 5.31
N GLN A 255 -24.79 25.18 5.39
CA GLN A 255 -25.84 24.97 6.39
C GLN A 255 -26.51 23.59 6.27
N ARG A 256 -26.74 23.08 5.06
CA ARG A 256 -27.26 21.72 4.86
C ARG A 256 -26.29 20.63 5.31
N LEU A 257 -25.00 20.83 5.13
CA LEU A 257 -23.96 19.91 5.61
C LEU A 257 -23.90 19.89 7.14
N GLU A 258 -23.93 21.06 7.78
CA GLU A 258 -23.97 21.19 9.24
C GLU A 258 -25.20 20.52 9.84
N ALA A 259 -26.39 20.73 9.26
CA ALA A 259 -27.63 20.09 9.69
C ALA A 259 -27.59 18.55 9.57
N LYS A 260 -26.90 18.01 8.53
CA LYS A 260 -26.70 16.56 8.41
C LYS A 260 -25.73 16.00 9.44
N VAL A 261 -24.68 16.74 9.77
CA VAL A 261 -23.74 16.37 10.85
C VAL A 261 -24.47 16.31 12.19
N ASP A 262 -25.27 17.33 12.52
CA ASP A 262 -26.12 17.35 13.73
C ASP A 262 -27.12 16.18 13.79
N GLU A 263 -27.67 15.77 12.65
CA GLU A 263 -28.58 14.62 12.55
C GLU A 263 -27.85 13.30 12.81
N ILE A 264 -26.61 13.16 12.31
CA ILE A 264 -25.75 11.99 12.54
C ILE A 264 -25.33 11.93 14.01
N GLU A 265 -24.94 13.06 14.61
CA GLU A 265 -24.57 13.14 16.04
C GLU A 265 -25.72 12.78 16.98
N LYS A 266 -26.95 13.17 16.66
CA LYS A 266 -28.16 12.78 17.41
C LYS A 266 -28.54 11.31 17.28
N ARG A 267 -28.05 10.61 16.26
CA ARG A 267 -28.26 9.15 16.06
C ARG A 267 -27.17 8.30 16.70
N LEU A 268 -26.04 8.89 17.12
CA LEU A 268 -25.05 8.18 17.89
C LEU A 268 -25.59 7.96 19.32
N PRO A 269 -25.63 6.72 19.82
CA PRO A 269 -26.14 6.45 21.17
C PRO A 269 -25.30 7.19 22.20
N GLY A 270 -25.93 8.14 22.87
CA GLY A 270 -25.38 8.81 24.03
C GLY A 270 -25.29 7.85 25.20
N ASP A 271 -24.19 7.89 25.90
CA ASP A 271 -23.85 7.26 27.16
C ASP A 271 -22.97 6.00 27.05
N LYS A 272 -21.66 6.26 26.99
CA LYS A 272 -20.58 5.26 26.98
C LYS A 272 -20.18 4.78 28.40
N SER A 273 -20.92 5.12 29.45
CA SER A 273 -20.52 4.86 30.84
C SER A 273 -20.96 3.49 31.41
N LYS A 274 -21.56 2.61 30.58
CA LYS A 274 -22.06 1.28 31.05
C LYS A 274 -21.66 0.09 30.21
N CYS A 275 -20.47 0.11 29.62
CA CYS A 275 -19.83 -1.10 29.14
C CYS A 275 -18.65 -1.44 30.06
N GLU A 276 -18.92 -1.62 31.34
CA GLU A 276 -18.02 -2.34 32.23
C GLU A 276 -18.23 -3.84 32.02
N ASP A 277 -17.09 -4.54 31.93
CA ASP A 277 -16.89 -5.96 32.11
C ASP A 277 -16.98 -6.86 30.89
N GLY A 278 -15.84 -7.35 30.53
CA GLY A 278 -15.65 -8.47 29.62
C GLY A 278 -14.69 -8.21 28.49
N ASN A 279 -13.61 -7.50 28.76
CA ASN A 279 -12.51 -7.39 27.83
C ASN A 279 -11.68 -8.69 27.77
N ASN A 280 -12.34 -9.77 27.33
CA ASN A 280 -11.67 -10.89 26.70
C ASN A 280 -11.91 -10.76 25.21
N SER A 281 -11.19 -9.79 24.60
CA SER A 281 -11.19 -9.61 23.17
C SER A 281 -10.69 -10.90 22.52
N MET A 282 -11.59 -11.62 21.86
CA MET A 282 -11.28 -12.73 20.97
C MET A 282 -10.44 -12.27 19.77
N TYR A 283 -10.36 -10.97 19.58
CA TYR A 283 -9.39 -10.29 18.73
C TYR A 283 -8.12 -10.08 19.56
N GLY A 284 -7.16 -10.97 19.37
CA GLY A 284 -5.81 -10.80 19.93
C GLY A 284 -5.38 -9.36 19.69
N THR A 285 -4.89 -8.74 20.73
CA THR A 285 -4.46 -7.35 20.77
C THR A 285 -3.65 -6.99 19.53
N ILE A 286 -4.12 -5.98 18.80
CA ILE A 286 -3.41 -5.34 17.67
C ILE A 286 -2.16 -4.61 18.25
N HIS A 287 -1.38 -5.24 19.09
CA HIS A 287 -0.39 -4.59 19.93
C HIS A 287 1.06 -4.82 19.56
N GLU A 288 1.37 -5.17 18.29
CA GLU A 288 2.72 -5.01 17.81
C GLU A 288 2.75 -4.67 16.31
N ARG A 289 2.18 -3.54 15.94
CA ARG A 289 2.61 -2.88 14.72
C ARG A 289 3.96 -2.27 15.04
N GLY A 290 5.02 -3.03 14.85
CA GLY A 290 6.38 -2.51 14.85
C GLY A 290 6.45 -1.31 13.91
N THR A 291 7.37 -0.40 14.16
CA THR A 291 7.69 0.68 13.21
C THR A 291 7.92 0.05 11.84
N LEU A 292 7.09 0.41 10.87
CA LEU A 292 7.24 -0.05 9.51
C LEU A 292 8.36 0.78 8.87
N ASP A 293 9.52 0.17 8.73
CA ASP A 293 10.59 0.76 7.94
C ASP A 293 10.30 0.44 6.46
N MET A 294 9.88 1.45 5.69
CA MET A 294 9.68 1.33 4.24
C MET A 294 10.85 1.90 3.46
N GLY A 295 10.96 1.55 2.18
CA GLY A 295 12.01 2.06 1.31
C GLY A 295 13.28 1.22 1.35
N GLY A 296 14.44 1.84 1.09
CA GLY A 296 15.70 1.10 0.94
C GLY A 296 15.71 0.17 -0.27
N LEU A 297 15.01 0.54 -1.35
CA LEU A 297 14.86 -0.27 -2.56
C LEU A 297 15.98 0.00 -3.56
N THR A 298 16.50 -1.05 -4.19
CA THR A 298 17.36 -0.98 -5.38
C THR A 298 16.53 -0.85 -6.66
N ALA A 299 17.18 -0.60 -7.79
CA ALA A 299 16.52 -0.59 -9.10
C ALA A 299 15.85 -1.94 -9.42
N LEU A 300 16.48 -3.08 -9.06
CA LEU A 300 15.91 -4.41 -9.25
C LEU A 300 14.65 -4.62 -8.40
N LEU A 301 14.62 -4.12 -7.17
CA LEU A 301 13.44 -4.19 -6.32
C LEU A 301 12.28 -3.34 -6.84
N TYR A 302 12.54 -2.21 -7.51
CA TYR A 302 11.52 -1.45 -8.25
C TYR A 302 10.93 -2.28 -9.39
N ALA A 303 11.79 -2.87 -10.23
CA ALA A 303 11.33 -3.74 -11.33
C ALA A 303 10.52 -4.93 -10.80
N ALA A 304 10.96 -5.54 -9.69
CA ALA A 304 10.27 -6.67 -9.05
C ALA A 304 8.90 -6.28 -8.47
N ARG A 305 8.81 -5.11 -7.84
CA ARG A 305 7.56 -4.59 -7.26
C ARG A 305 6.49 -4.34 -8.33
N ASP A 306 6.92 -3.77 -9.46
CA ASP A 306 6.04 -3.29 -10.52
C ASP A 306 5.86 -4.32 -11.66
N GLY A 307 6.49 -5.50 -11.57
CA GLY A 307 6.35 -6.60 -12.52
C GLY A 307 7.06 -6.37 -13.86
N HIS A 308 8.10 -5.55 -13.87
CA HIS A 308 8.78 -5.12 -15.09
C HIS A 308 9.84 -6.12 -15.54
N MET A 309 9.41 -7.14 -16.30
CA MET A 309 10.22 -8.25 -16.76
C MET A 309 11.49 -7.83 -17.52
N GLU A 310 11.36 -6.93 -18.51
CA GLU A 310 12.50 -6.54 -19.35
C GLU A 310 13.48 -5.65 -18.58
N ALA A 311 12.98 -4.79 -17.68
CA ALA A 311 13.82 -4.01 -16.78
C ALA A 311 14.61 -4.93 -15.83
N ALA A 312 13.96 -5.94 -15.24
CA ALA A 312 14.61 -6.90 -14.36
C ALA A 312 15.72 -7.69 -15.06
N LYS A 313 15.47 -8.19 -16.29
CA LYS A 313 16.47 -8.84 -17.12
C LYS A 313 17.67 -7.92 -17.40
N ALA A 314 17.40 -6.69 -17.83
CA ALA A 314 18.46 -5.73 -18.14
C ALA A 314 19.33 -5.42 -16.92
N LEU A 315 18.72 -5.30 -15.73
CA LEU A 315 19.43 -5.07 -14.48
C LEU A 315 20.32 -6.27 -14.09
N LEU A 316 19.80 -7.49 -14.18
CA LEU A 316 20.54 -8.71 -13.86
C LEU A 316 21.70 -8.97 -14.84
N GLU A 317 21.46 -8.79 -16.14
CA GLU A 317 22.48 -8.86 -17.17
C GLU A 317 23.58 -7.80 -16.97
N GLY A 318 23.21 -6.66 -16.41
CA GLY A 318 24.13 -5.57 -16.06
C GLY A 318 24.79 -5.70 -14.69
N GLY A 319 24.62 -6.84 -14.00
CA GLY A 319 25.34 -7.17 -12.76
C GLY A 319 24.61 -6.81 -11.46
N ALA A 320 23.32 -6.51 -11.49
CA ALA A 320 22.54 -6.40 -10.25
C ALA A 320 22.48 -7.75 -9.52
N ASP A 321 22.62 -7.73 -8.19
CA ASP A 321 22.53 -8.96 -7.38
C ASP A 321 21.06 -9.39 -7.25
N ILE A 322 20.74 -10.59 -7.78
CA ILE A 322 19.41 -11.18 -7.74
C ILE A 322 18.91 -11.42 -6.31
N ASN A 323 19.82 -11.52 -5.34
CA ASN A 323 19.52 -11.78 -3.93
C ASN A 323 19.68 -10.54 -3.04
N GLU A 324 19.94 -9.36 -3.62
CA GLU A 324 20.07 -8.13 -2.84
C GLU A 324 18.73 -7.73 -2.22
N VAL A 325 18.72 -7.65 -0.89
CA VAL A 325 17.49 -7.36 -0.14
C VAL A 325 17.33 -5.85 0.13
N SER A 326 16.08 -5.40 0.26
CA SER A 326 15.80 -4.02 0.67
C SER A 326 16.48 -3.67 1.99
N ALA A 327 16.97 -2.43 2.11
CA ALA A 327 17.69 -2.01 3.33
C ALA A 327 16.77 -1.99 4.57
N SER A 328 15.47 -1.78 4.39
CA SER A 328 14.47 -1.71 5.47
C SER A 328 13.97 -3.09 5.90
N GLU A 329 13.08 -3.69 5.12
CA GLU A 329 12.38 -4.93 5.49
C GLU A 329 13.13 -6.21 5.09
N LYS A 330 14.32 -6.10 4.49
CA LYS A 330 15.10 -7.24 3.99
C LYS A 330 14.35 -8.08 2.95
N THR A 331 13.45 -7.48 2.20
CA THR A 331 12.69 -8.15 1.16
C THR A 331 13.55 -8.35 -0.08
N SER A 332 13.71 -9.60 -0.55
CA SER A 332 14.42 -9.95 -1.78
C SER A 332 13.58 -9.66 -3.03
N PRO A 333 14.19 -9.53 -4.24
CA PRO A 333 13.46 -9.39 -5.50
C PRO A 333 12.43 -10.51 -5.74
N LEU A 334 12.79 -11.76 -5.40
CA LEU A 334 11.90 -12.91 -5.51
C LEU A 334 10.66 -12.78 -4.62
N VAL A 335 10.85 -12.44 -3.34
CA VAL A 335 9.73 -12.21 -2.40
C VAL A 335 8.91 -11.00 -2.84
N MET A 336 9.55 -9.91 -3.29
CA MET A 336 8.90 -8.69 -3.76
C MET A 336 7.98 -8.96 -4.97
N ALA A 337 8.47 -9.67 -5.99
CA ALA A 337 7.68 -10.05 -7.16
C ALA A 337 6.50 -10.95 -6.77
N THR A 338 6.75 -11.97 -5.93
CA THR A 338 5.72 -12.92 -5.52
C THR A 338 4.60 -12.25 -4.72
N MET A 339 4.95 -11.43 -3.71
CA MET A 339 3.94 -10.77 -2.87
C MET A 339 3.10 -9.72 -3.62
N ASN A 340 3.59 -9.21 -4.75
CA ASN A 340 2.86 -8.31 -5.63
C ASN A 340 2.14 -9.01 -6.79
N GLY A 341 2.23 -10.34 -6.90
CA GLY A 341 1.48 -11.14 -7.86
C GLY A 341 2.12 -11.26 -9.24
N HIS A 342 3.40 -10.91 -9.36
CA HIS A 342 4.15 -11.01 -10.61
C HIS A 342 4.83 -12.38 -10.70
N PHE A 343 4.01 -13.44 -10.88
CA PHE A 343 4.47 -14.83 -10.83
C PHE A 343 5.38 -15.20 -11.99
N ASP A 344 5.15 -14.64 -13.18
CA ASP A 344 6.06 -14.83 -14.32
C ASP A 344 7.45 -14.29 -14.02
N LEU A 345 7.53 -13.11 -13.39
CA LEU A 345 8.80 -12.51 -12.99
C LEU A 345 9.45 -13.26 -11.82
N ALA A 346 8.66 -13.69 -10.84
CA ALA A 346 9.14 -14.51 -9.73
C ALA A 346 9.73 -15.84 -10.25
N LYS A 347 9.06 -16.49 -11.22
CA LYS A 347 9.56 -17.70 -11.88
C LYS A 347 10.87 -17.44 -12.61
N LEU A 348 11.00 -16.31 -13.30
CA LEU A 348 12.28 -15.92 -13.93
C LEU A 348 13.38 -15.80 -12.90
N PHE A 349 13.13 -15.19 -11.75
CA PHE A 349 14.13 -15.09 -10.67
C PHE A 349 14.55 -16.47 -10.15
N VAL A 350 13.60 -17.40 -9.96
CA VAL A 350 13.91 -18.79 -9.60
C VAL A 350 14.79 -19.44 -10.66
N ASP A 351 14.43 -19.32 -11.94
CA ASP A 351 15.19 -19.91 -13.06
C ASP A 351 16.61 -19.32 -13.20
N TRP A 352 16.83 -18.10 -12.73
CA TRP A 352 18.11 -17.41 -12.76
C TRP A 352 18.90 -17.56 -11.45
N GLY A 353 18.44 -18.41 -10.53
CA GLY A 353 19.18 -18.81 -9.34
C GLY A 353 18.97 -17.92 -8.11
N ALA A 354 17.82 -17.22 -8.03
CA ALA A 354 17.46 -16.56 -6.78
C ALA A 354 17.32 -17.58 -5.63
N ASP A 355 17.81 -17.22 -4.45
CA ASP A 355 17.68 -18.04 -3.25
C ASP A 355 16.21 -18.09 -2.79
N PRO A 356 15.54 -19.25 -2.86
CA PRO A 356 14.14 -19.39 -2.52
C PRO A 356 13.88 -19.30 -1.00
N ASN A 357 14.93 -19.34 -0.17
CA ASN A 357 14.86 -19.34 1.28
C ASN A 357 15.03 -17.96 1.91
N LEU A 358 15.35 -16.94 1.12
CA LEU A 358 15.40 -15.59 1.65
C LEU A 358 14.01 -15.18 2.14
N SER A 359 13.98 -14.64 3.36
CA SER A 359 12.77 -14.11 3.98
C SER A 359 12.97 -12.66 4.40
N ASN A 360 11.89 -11.90 4.44
CA ASN A 360 11.93 -10.56 4.99
C ASN A 360 11.90 -10.56 6.53
N THR A 361 11.91 -9.38 7.15
CA THR A 361 11.88 -9.22 8.62
C THR A 361 10.61 -9.80 9.29
N LEU A 362 9.57 -10.07 8.51
CA LEU A 362 8.37 -10.77 8.97
C LEU A 362 8.46 -12.30 8.84
N GLY A 363 9.58 -12.82 8.33
CA GLY A 363 9.74 -14.24 8.02
C GLY A 363 9.02 -14.68 6.73
N LEU A 364 8.52 -13.73 5.93
CA LEU A 364 7.83 -14.03 4.69
C LEU A 364 8.82 -14.53 3.62
N THR A 365 8.64 -15.77 3.18
CA THR A 365 9.33 -16.36 2.02
C THR A 365 8.45 -16.29 0.77
N ALA A 366 9.05 -16.49 -0.41
CA ALA A 366 8.29 -16.56 -1.66
C ALA A 366 7.27 -17.71 -1.66
N LEU A 367 7.63 -18.87 -1.07
CA LEU A 367 6.74 -20.01 -0.99
C LEU A 367 5.46 -19.72 -0.18
N TYR A 368 5.60 -19.08 0.98
CA TYR A 368 4.44 -18.64 1.77
C TYR A 368 3.63 -17.58 1.03
N ALA A 369 4.32 -16.59 0.43
CA ALA A 369 3.69 -15.48 -0.27
C ALA A 369 2.83 -15.94 -1.46
N ALA A 370 3.23 -16.99 -2.19
CA ALA A 370 2.48 -17.53 -3.32
C ALA A 370 1.11 -18.08 -2.87
N VAL A 371 1.06 -18.89 -1.82
CA VAL A 371 -0.19 -19.42 -1.24
C VAL A 371 -1.03 -18.28 -0.66
N ASP A 372 -0.40 -17.40 0.12
CA ASP A 372 -1.11 -16.32 0.80
C ASP A 372 -1.77 -15.37 -0.19
N LEU A 373 -1.09 -15.01 -1.27
CA LEU A 373 -1.62 -14.11 -2.27
C LEU A 373 -2.80 -14.69 -3.05
N GLN A 374 -2.73 -15.97 -3.40
CA GLN A 374 -3.83 -16.67 -4.11
C GLN A 374 -5.15 -16.56 -3.34
N TRP A 375 -5.09 -16.69 -2.02
CA TRP A 375 -6.26 -16.73 -1.14
C TRP A 375 -6.38 -15.48 -0.25
N ALA A 376 -5.68 -14.41 -0.62
CA ALA A 376 -5.81 -13.16 0.10
C ALA A 376 -7.24 -12.59 -0.03
N PRO A 377 -7.81 -12.05 1.04
CA PRO A 377 -9.07 -11.33 0.96
C PRO A 377 -8.95 -10.21 -0.10
N LYS A 378 -9.93 -10.10 -0.99
CA LYS A 378 -10.02 -8.98 -1.92
C LYS A 378 -10.34 -7.73 -1.11
N GLY A 379 -9.29 -7.01 -0.73
CA GLY A 379 -9.41 -5.78 0.05
C GLY A 379 -9.91 -4.60 -0.79
N TRP A 380 -9.92 -3.42 -0.17
CA TRP A 380 -10.34 -2.15 -0.77
C TRP A 380 -9.39 -1.65 -1.88
N PHE A 381 -8.22 -2.25 -2.02
CA PHE A 381 -7.25 -1.97 -3.08
C PHE A 381 -7.44 -3.00 -4.20
N PRO A 382 -7.17 -2.63 -5.46
CA PRO A 382 -7.22 -3.61 -6.53
C PRO A 382 -6.32 -4.80 -6.16
N ALA A 383 -6.88 -6.00 -6.21
CA ALA A 383 -6.10 -7.22 -6.03
C ALA A 383 -5.03 -7.30 -7.13
N PRO A 384 -3.82 -7.81 -6.82
CA PRO A 384 -2.83 -8.09 -7.84
C PRO A 384 -3.43 -8.91 -8.99
N GLY A 385 -3.05 -8.56 -10.22
CA GLY A 385 -3.63 -9.18 -11.42
C GLY A 385 -3.10 -10.59 -11.70
N VAL A 386 -3.02 -11.46 -10.69
CA VAL A 386 -2.52 -12.84 -10.81
C VAL A 386 -3.19 -13.66 -11.92
N GLY A 387 -4.42 -13.34 -12.28
CA GLY A 387 -5.12 -13.98 -13.40
C GLY A 387 -4.61 -13.58 -14.78
N GLN A 388 -3.69 -12.64 -14.90
CA GLN A 388 -3.02 -12.25 -16.14
C GLN A 388 -1.65 -12.92 -16.31
N GLU A 389 -1.11 -13.52 -15.25
CA GLU A 389 0.15 -14.25 -15.27
C GLU A 389 -0.03 -15.60 -15.96
N LYS A 390 1.00 -16.05 -16.70
CA LYS A 390 1.05 -17.37 -17.33
C LYS A 390 1.41 -18.46 -16.32
N THR A 391 2.28 -18.12 -15.38
CA THR A 391 2.69 -18.96 -14.28
C THR A 391 1.61 -18.96 -13.20
N SER A 392 1.00 -20.11 -12.91
CA SER A 392 0.09 -20.23 -11.78
C SER A 392 0.86 -20.20 -10.44
N TYR A 393 0.15 -19.93 -9.34
CA TYR A 393 0.77 -19.99 -8.01
C TYR A 393 1.30 -21.41 -7.71
N LEU A 394 0.61 -22.47 -8.15
CA LEU A 394 1.08 -23.87 -7.99
C LEU A 394 2.35 -24.15 -8.80
N ASP A 395 2.44 -23.65 -10.04
CA ASP A 395 3.65 -23.78 -10.85
C ASP A 395 4.83 -23.06 -10.22
N LEU A 396 4.60 -21.85 -9.66
CA LEU A 396 5.63 -21.12 -8.92
C LEU A 396 6.04 -21.87 -7.66
N MET A 397 5.09 -22.35 -6.85
CA MET A 397 5.38 -23.16 -5.65
C MET A 397 6.21 -24.40 -5.99
N LYS A 398 5.84 -25.11 -7.04
CA LYS A 398 6.58 -26.27 -7.52
C LYS A 398 8.00 -25.89 -7.89
N ALA A 399 8.20 -24.83 -8.67
CA ALA A 399 9.54 -24.38 -9.04
C ALA A 399 10.38 -23.98 -7.82
N LEU A 400 9.79 -23.30 -6.83
CA LEU A 400 10.45 -22.96 -5.58
C LEU A 400 10.88 -24.21 -4.79
N LEU A 401 9.99 -25.19 -4.67
CA LEU A 401 10.27 -26.44 -3.95
C LEU A 401 11.35 -27.29 -4.66
N GLU A 402 11.28 -27.39 -5.99
CA GLU A 402 12.29 -28.10 -6.81
C GLU A 402 13.67 -27.43 -6.73
N THR A 403 13.74 -26.13 -6.46
CA THR A 403 15.01 -25.39 -6.27
C THR A 403 15.45 -25.33 -4.80
N GLY A 404 14.76 -26.05 -3.89
CA GLY A 404 15.18 -26.22 -2.49
C GLY A 404 14.58 -25.21 -1.51
N ALA A 405 13.42 -24.62 -1.82
CA ALA A 405 12.67 -23.86 -0.83
C ALA A 405 12.31 -24.75 0.38
N ASN A 406 12.53 -24.24 1.59
CA ASN A 406 12.15 -24.93 2.82
C ASN A 406 10.61 -24.90 3.00
N PRO A 407 9.90 -26.05 2.86
CA PRO A 407 8.44 -26.09 2.98
C PRO A 407 7.96 -25.82 4.41
N ASN A 408 8.85 -25.93 5.39
CA ASN A 408 8.57 -25.75 6.82
C ASN A 408 9.00 -24.36 7.34
N ALA A 409 9.40 -23.44 6.43
CA ALA A 409 9.69 -22.06 6.80
C ALA A 409 8.47 -21.41 7.45
N ARG A 410 8.69 -20.66 8.55
CA ARG A 410 7.64 -20.05 9.37
C ARG A 410 7.69 -18.54 9.27
N ILE A 411 6.54 -17.89 9.11
CA ILE A 411 6.46 -16.44 9.29
C ILE A 411 6.73 -16.08 10.76
N ALA A 412 7.47 -15.00 10.98
CA ALA A 412 7.84 -14.57 12.33
C ALA A 412 6.76 -13.73 13.01
N LYS A 413 6.00 -12.99 12.21
CA LYS A 413 4.95 -12.07 12.69
C LYS A 413 3.77 -12.08 11.73
N LYS A 414 2.60 -11.65 12.21
CA LYS A 414 1.43 -11.41 11.36
C LYS A 414 1.78 -10.41 10.24
N LEU A 415 1.35 -10.70 9.01
CA LEU A 415 1.65 -9.87 7.84
C LEU A 415 0.84 -8.57 7.88
N TRP A 416 1.50 -7.43 8.08
CA TRP A 416 0.86 -6.13 8.26
C TRP A 416 0.08 -5.66 7.03
N PHE A 417 0.56 -5.97 5.82
CA PHE A 417 -0.07 -5.58 4.56
C PHE A 417 -1.39 -6.33 4.29
N ARG A 418 -1.69 -7.37 5.09
CA ARG A 418 -2.97 -8.08 5.09
C ARG A 418 -3.93 -7.56 6.16
N SER A 419 -3.49 -6.67 7.05
CA SER A 419 -4.24 -6.25 8.23
C SER A 419 -5.56 -5.52 7.96
N PHE A 420 -5.73 -4.89 6.80
CA PHE A 420 -6.98 -4.21 6.43
C PHE A 420 -8.10 -5.16 6.01
N GLY A 421 -7.79 -6.35 5.59
CA GLY A 421 -8.76 -7.37 5.20
C GLY A 421 -8.70 -8.65 6.07
N ASP A 422 -7.70 -8.75 6.93
CA ASP A 422 -7.53 -9.91 7.81
C ASP A 422 -8.18 -9.65 9.16
N HIS A 423 -9.47 -9.91 9.23
CA HIS A 423 -10.22 -10.01 10.49
C HIS A 423 -10.12 -11.42 11.11
N SER A 424 -9.11 -12.18 10.71
CA SER A 424 -8.78 -13.44 11.36
C SER A 424 -8.53 -13.20 12.85
N TRP A 425 -9.31 -13.89 13.69
CA TRP A 425 -9.18 -13.87 15.14
C TRP A 425 -8.06 -14.80 15.65
N VAL A 426 -7.14 -15.19 14.74
CA VAL A 426 -5.94 -15.98 15.02
C VAL A 426 -4.70 -15.18 14.68
N ASP A 427 -3.70 -15.22 15.55
CA ASP A 427 -2.36 -14.75 15.22
C ASP A 427 -1.68 -15.79 14.32
N THR A 428 -1.31 -15.39 13.12
CA THR A 428 -0.65 -16.25 12.14
C THR A 428 0.86 -16.35 12.34
N ALA A 429 1.44 -15.68 13.35
CA ALA A 429 2.86 -15.84 13.68
C ALA A 429 3.20 -17.32 13.87
N GLY A 430 4.29 -17.77 13.25
CA GLY A 430 4.70 -19.17 13.25
C GLY A 430 4.00 -20.06 12.22
N ALA A 431 3.07 -19.56 11.42
CA ALA A 431 2.44 -20.35 10.36
C ALA A 431 3.43 -20.72 9.26
N THR A 432 3.25 -21.92 8.70
CA THR A 432 3.94 -22.42 7.50
C THR A 432 3.08 -22.21 6.24
N ALA A 433 3.67 -22.41 5.05
CA ALA A 433 2.90 -22.43 3.81
C ALA A 433 1.80 -23.51 3.82
N PHE A 434 2.08 -24.67 4.44
CA PHE A 434 1.09 -25.74 4.62
C PHE A 434 -0.07 -25.30 5.51
N TRP A 435 0.21 -24.65 6.63
CA TRP A 435 -0.81 -24.07 7.51
C TRP A 435 -1.72 -23.08 6.77
N ARG A 436 -1.09 -22.21 5.93
CA ARG A 436 -1.83 -21.21 5.16
C ARG A 436 -2.70 -21.84 4.07
N ALA A 437 -2.21 -22.89 3.40
CA ALA A 437 -2.99 -23.69 2.45
C ALA A 437 -4.18 -24.37 3.14
N ALA A 438 -3.97 -24.97 4.32
CA ALA A 438 -5.03 -25.59 5.12
C ALA A 438 -6.11 -24.58 5.54
N GLN A 439 -5.75 -23.37 5.96
CA GLN A 439 -6.68 -22.29 6.27
C GLN A 439 -7.58 -21.91 5.08
N SER A 440 -7.06 -22.01 3.87
CA SER A 440 -7.80 -21.73 2.64
C SER A 440 -8.43 -22.97 2.00
N SER A 441 -8.33 -24.13 2.64
CA SER A 441 -8.82 -25.41 2.13
C SER A 441 -8.23 -25.79 0.76
N ASP A 442 -7.01 -25.35 0.49
CA ASP A 442 -6.29 -25.57 -0.76
C ASP A 442 -5.56 -26.91 -0.73
N VAL A 443 -6.29 -27.98 -1.06
CA VAL A 443 -5.77 -29.35 -0.99
C VAL A 443 -4.65 -29.59 -2.00
N ASP A 444 -4.69 -28.93 -3.16
CA ASP A 444 -3.64 -29.08 -4.17
C ASP A 444 -2.31 -28.51 -3.66
N ALA A 445 -2.34 -27.32 -3.05
CA ALA A 445 -1.17 -26.75 -2.41
C ALA A 445 -0.70 -27.59 -1.21
N MET A 446 -1.62 -28.10 -0.37
CA MET A 446 -1.29 -29.00 0.75
C MET A 446 -0.58 -30.26 0.26
N ALA A 447 -1.08 -30.89 -0.80
CA ALA A 447 -0.48 -32.10 -1.37
C ALA A 447 0.92 -31.79 -1.95
N LEU A 448 1.05 -30.72 -2.75
CA LEU A 448 2.32 -30.29 -3.32
C LEU A 448 3.38 -30.05 -2.24
N LEU A 449 3.01 -29.38 -1.15
CA LEU A 449 3.91 -29.10 -0.02
C LEU A 449 4.31 -30.38 0.72
N ALA A 450 3.36 -31.28 1.00
CA ALA A 450 3.63 -32.54 1.68
C ALA A 450 4.54 -33.46 0.85
N ASP A 451 4.34 -33.54 -0.47
CA ASP A 451 5.19 -34.29 -1.41
C ASP A 451 6.64 -33.81 -1.40
N HIS A 452 6.88 -32.55 -0.99
CA HIS A 452 8.21 -31.97 -0.84
C HIS A 452 8.67 -31.83 0.63
N GLY A 453 8.04 -32.58 1.56
CA GLY A 453 8.51 -32.69 2.94
C GLY A 453 7.98 -31.62 3.90
N ALA A 454 6.85 -30.98 3.57
CA ALA A 454 6.16 -30.17 4.56
C ALA A 454 5.63 -31.07 5.68
N ASP A 455 5.85 -30.64 6.92
CA ASP A 455 5.25 -31.26 8.11
C ASP A 455 3.81 -30.72 8.29
N PRO A 456 2.78 -31.58 8.16
CA PRO A 456 1.38 -31.16 8.24
C PRO A 456 0.92 -30.77 9.65
N ASP A 457 1.74 -30.97 10.67
CA ASP A 457 1.35 -30.77 12.08
C ASP A 457 1.98 -29.52 12.71
N ILE A 458 2.83 -28.77 11.99
CA ILE A 458 3.45 -27.56 12.54
C ILE A 458 2.38 -26.49 12.86
N PRO A 459 2.17 -26.17 14.15
CA PRO A 459 1.20 -25.17 14.57
C PRO A 459 1.79 -23.75 14.46
N THR A 460 0.92 -22.72 14.53
CA THR A 460 1.33 -21.34 14.80
C THR A 460 2.03 -21.22 16.15
N THR A 461 2.61 -20.04 16.44
CA THR A 461 3.25 -19.77 17.75
C THR A 461 2.27 -19.96 18.91
N HIS A 462 0.98 -19.73 18.68
CA HIS A 462 -0.09 -19.89 19.67
C HIS A 462 -0.79 -21.25 19.61
N GLY A 463 -0.19 -22.24 18.97
CA GLY A 463 -0.67 -23.62 18.99
C GLY A 463 -1.81 -23.94 18.01
N THR A 464 -2.22 -22.99 17.16
CA THR A 464 -3.27 -23.29 16.15
C THR A 464 -2.69 -24.21 15.08
N THR A 465 -3.18 -25.46 14.99
CA THR A 465 -2.72 -26.47 14.04
C THR A 465 -3.33 -26.26 12.65
N PRO A 466 -2.73 -26.85 11.58
CA PRO A 466 -3.34 -26.87 10.25
C PRO A 466 -4.75 -27.47 10.23
N LEU A 467 -5.00 -28.54 11.00
CA LEU A 467 -6.34 -29.11 11.14
C LEU A 467 -7.35 -28.11 11.73
N MET A 468 -6.98 -27.36 12.75
CA MET A 468 -7.82 -26.31 13.32
C MET A 468 -8.12 -25.23 12.29
N ALA A 469 -7.10 -24.78 11.53
CA ALA A 469 -7.24 -23.78 10.48
C ALA A 469 -8.19 -24.26 9.36
N ALA A 470 -8.02 -25.50 8.88
CA ALA A 470 -8.92 -26.14 7.92
C ALA A 470 -10.35 -26.28 8.44
N SER A 471 -10.51 -26.44 9.76
CA SER A 471 -11.82 -26.59 10.41
C SER A 471 -12.48 -25.25 10.75
N GLY A 472 -11.89 -24.10 10.39
CA GLY A 472 -12.50 -22.79 10.55
C GLY A 472 -11.98 -21.95 11.72
N ILE A 473 -10.97 -22.43 12.46
CA ILE A 473 -10.30 -21.58 13.45
C ILE A 473 -9.54 -20.46 12.73
N GLY A 474 -9.90 -19.20 13.05
CA GLY A 474 -9.33 -18.04 12.38
C GLY A 474 -10.08 -17.59 11.12
N TRP A 475 -11.15 -18.27 10.76
CA TRP A 475 -11.95 -17.91 9.59
C TRP A 475 -12.85 -16.70 9.87
N GLY A 476 -12.88 -15.74 8.94
CA GLY A 476 -13.71 -14.54 9.01
C GLY A 476 -14.72 -14.49 7.87
N TYR A 477 -16.01 -14.40 8.19
CA TYR A 477 -17.15 -14.60 7.28
C TYR A 477 -17.14 -13.74 6.02
N HIS A 478 -16.54 -12.54 6.06
CA HIS A 478 -16.51 -11.62 4.92
C HIS A 478 -15.10 -11.42 4.33
N TYR A 479 -14.10 -12.05 4.91
CA TYR A 479 -12.70 -11.70 4.67
C TYR A 479 -11.80 -12.88 4.30
N SER A 480 -12.22 -14.11 4.61
CA SER A 480 -11.44 -15.29 4.23
C SER A 480 -11.88 -15.80 2.87
N MET A 481 -10.91 -16.08 2.00
CA MET A 481 -11.16 -16.76 0.74
C MET A 481 -10.67 -18.19 0.80
N ASN A 482 -11.49 -19.10 0.30
CA ASN A 482 -11.24 -20.53 0.30
C ASN A 482 -11.31 -21.08 -1.12
N ALA A 483 -10.62 -22.18 -1.35
CA ALA A 483 -10.81 -22.99 -2.54
C ALA A 483 -12.27 -23.49 -2.59
N PRO A 484 -12.93 -23.41 -3.73
CA PRO A 484 -14.32 -23.87 -3.86
C PRO A 484 -14.46 -25.33 -3.44
N ASP A 485 -15.51 -25.63 -2.65
CA ASP A 485 -15.96 -26.98 -2.29
C ASP A 485 -14.94 -27.92 -1.59
N SER A 486 -13.82 -27.39 -1.08
CA SER A 486 -12.69 -28.19 -0.58
C SER A 486 -12.57 -28.32 0.94
N TRP A 487 -13.48 -27.73 1.73
CA TRP A 487 -13.38 -27.72 3.20
C TRP A 487 -13.22 -29.12 3.82
N MET A 488 -14.11 -30.03 3.45
CA MET A 488 -14.06 -31.38 3.97
C MET A 488 -12.82 -32.15 3.52
N GLU A 489 -12.36 -31.92 2.31
CA GLU A 489 -11.16 -32.59 1.80
C GLU A 489 -9.89 -32.09 2.50
N ALA A 490 -9.80 -30.80 2.84
CA ALA A 490 -8.67 -30.28 3.62
C ALA A 490 -8.64 -30.86 5.04
N VAL A 491 -9.79 -30.93 5.73
CA VAL A 491 -9.91 -31.57 7.04
C VAL A 491 -9.55 -33.07 6.96
N LYS A 492 -10.11 -33.79 5.99
CA LYS A 492 -9.79 -35.20 5.75
C LYS A 492 -8.31 -35.39 5.43
N TYR A 493 -7.70 -34.47 4.71
CA TYR A 493 -6.27 -34.50 4.39
C TYR A 493 -5.42 -34.44 5.67
N CYS A 494 -5.64 -33.45 6.53
CA CYS A 494 -4.94 -33.34 7.82
C CYS A 494 -5.12 -34.61 8.67
N VAL A 495 -6.38 -35.11 8.81
CA VAL A 495 -6.65 -36.30 9.60
C VAL A 495 -5.96 -37.56 9.06
N ARG A 496 -5.95 -37.77 7.73
CA ARG A 496 -5.24 -38.89 7.08
C ARG A 496 -3.72 -38.84 7.30
N HIS A 497 -3.16 -37.64 7.51
CA HIS A 497 -1.73 -37.46 7.77
C HIS A 497 -1.37 -37.44 9.27
N GLY A 498 -2.32 -37.82 10.13
CA GLY A 498 -2.05 -38.07 11.55
C GLY A 498 -2.30 -36.93 12.49
N ALA A 499 -2.95 -35.84 12.02
CA ALA A 499 -3.24 -34.69 12.87
C ALA A 499 -4.01 -35.09 14.15
N ASP A 500 -3.56 -34.55 15.31
CA ASP A 500 -4.26 -34.75 16.59
C ASP A 500 -5.62 -34.03 16.56
N ILE A 501 -6.67 -34.82 16.59
CA ILE A 501 -8.08 -34.38 16.55
C ILE A 501 -8.42 -33.45 17.72
N ASN A 502 -7.82 -33.69 18.89
CA ASN A 502 -8.09 -32.99 20.14
C ASN A 502 -7.02 -31.99 20.52
N ALA A 503 -6.05 -31.72 19.63
CA ALA A 503 -5.10 -30.63 19.83
C ALA A 503 -5.85 -29.34 20.14
N ALA A 504 -5.33 -28.56 21.10
CA ALA A 504 -5.92 -27.30 21.51
C ALA A 504 -4.87 -26.17 21.39
N ASP A 505 -5.30 -25.02 20.89
CA ASP A 505 -4.45 -23.82 20.87
C ASP A 505 -4.29 -23.24 22.30
N ASP A 506 -3.46 -22.19 22.43
CA ASP A 506 -3.20 -21.53 23.71
C ASP A 506 -4.47 -21.00 24.41
N ARG A 507 -5.56 -20.83 23.67
CA ARG A 507 -6.87 -20.40 24.18
C ARG A 507 -7.77 -21.60 24.51
N GLY A 508 -7.35 -22.81 24.19
CA GLY A 508 -8.12 -24.04 24.41
C GLY A 508 -9.11 -24.39 23.30
N TYR A 509 -9.03 -23.68 22.15
CA TYR A 509 -9.86 -24.02 21.00
C TYR A 509 -9.31 -25.24 20.27
N THR A 510 -10.20 -26.12 19.80
CA THR A 510 -9.92 -27.33 19.02
C THR A 510 -10.51 -27.23 17.62
N ALA A 511 -10.19 -28.16 16.74
CA ALA A 511 -10.80 -28.25 15.41
C ALA A 511 -12.34 -28.28 15.45
N LEU A 512 -12.90 -28.97 16.45
CA LEU A 512 -14.36 -29.06 16.63
C LEU A 512 -15.01 -27.69 16.97
N HIS A 513 -14.34 -26.84 17.73
CA HIS A 513 -14.78 -25.45 17.96
C HIS A 513 -14.86 -24.65 16.63
N GLY A 514 -13.90 -24.82 15.73
CA GLY A 514 -13.91 -24.19 14.43
C GLY A 514 -15.06 -24.68 13.54
N ALA A 515 -15.27 -25.99 13.47
CA ALA A 515 -16.37 -26.60 12.72
C ALA A 515 -17.74 -26.13 13.23
N ALA A 516 -17.88 -25.98 14.55
CA ALA A 516 -19.09 -25.44 15.18
C ALA A 516 -19.30 -23.95 14.84
N TYR A 517 -18.23 -23.13 14.84
CA TYR A 517 -18.26 -21.72 14.44
C TYR A 517 -18.74 -21.53 12.99
N LEU A 518 -18.38 -22.45 12.10
CA LEU A 518 -18.84 -22.47 10.71
C LEU A 518 -20.26 -23.02 10.53
N GLY A 519 -20.82 -23.69 11.53
CA GLY A 519 -22.11 -24.37 11.42
C GLY A 519 -22.08 -25.60 10.48
N ASN A 520 -20.91 -26.19 10.23
CA ASN A 520 -20.74 -27.26 9.26
C ASN A 520 -21.02 -28.63 9.88
N HIS A 521 -22.24 -29.14 9.71
CA HIS A 521 -22.71 -30.40 10.29
C HIS A 521 -21.92 -31.63 9.81
N GLU A 522 -21.53 -31.68 8.54
CA GLU A 522 -20.74 -32.79 7.99
C GLU A 522 -19.37 -32.87 8.66
N MET A 523 -18.70 -31.72 8.78
CA MET A 523 -17.39 -31.61 9.44
C MET A 523 -17.47 -31.97 10.93
N ILE A 524 -18.48 -31.45 11.63
CA ILE A 524 -18.73 -31.77 13.03
C ILE A 524 -18.91 -33.30 13.21
N SER A 525 -19.77 -33.91 12.39
CA SER A 525 -20.03 -35.34 12.45
C SER A 525 -18.78 -36.17 12.19
N TYR A 526 -17.99 -35.79 11.18
CA TYR A 526 -16.73 -36.42 10.83
C TYR A 526 -15.70 -36.32 11.96
N LEU A 527 -15.48 -35.13 12.51
CA LEU A 527 -14.53 -34.95 13.61
C LEU A 527 -14.91 -35.75 14.85
N ILE A 528 -16.21 -35.82 15.21
CA ILE A 528 -16.72 -36.64 16.33
C ILE A 528 -16.52 -38.14 16.03
N GLU A 529 -16.81 -38.60 14.80
CA GLU A 529 -16.51 -39.97 14.37
C GLU A 529 -15.02 -40.31 14.54
N LYS A 530 -14.13 -39.34 14.30
CA LYS A 530 -12.68 -39.52 14.51
C LYS A 530 -12.21 -39.30 15.95
N GLY A 531 -13.12 -39.09 16.91
CA GLY A 531 -12.82 -39.01 18.32
C GLY A 531 -12.67 -37.60 18.90
N ALA A 532 -13.20 -36.59 18.24
CA ALA A 532 -13.21 -35.22 18.78
C ALA A 532 -14.07 -35.15 20.05
N ASP A 533 -13.55 -34.49 21.09
CA ASP A 533 -14.26 -34.29 22.36
C ASP A 533 -15.33 -33.18 22.23
N VAL A 534 -16.59 -33.59 22.16
CA VAL A 534 -17.74 -32.68 22.08
C VAL A 534 -17.91 -31.82 23.34
N LYS A 535 -17.28 -32.21 24.45
CA LYS A 535 -17.34 -31.52 25.75
C LYS A 535 -16.16 -30.57 25.97
N ALA A 536 -15.30 -30.43 25.00
CA ALA A 536 -14.15 -29.51 25.07
C ALA A 536 -14.61 -28.08 25.39
N VAL A 537 -13.88 -27.40 26.28
CA VAL A 537 -14.18 -26.06 26.76
C VAL A 537 -12.91 -25.22 26.65
N ALA A 538 -12.99 -24.08 25.95
CA ALA A 538 -11.91 -23.14 25.83
C ALA A 538 -11.65 -22.38 27.14
N LYS A 539 -10.48 -21.72 27.26
CA LYS A 539 -10.08 -20.96 28.48
C LYS A 539 -11.01 -19.78 28.79
N ASP A 540 -11.65 -19.23 27.79
CA ASP A 540 -12.66 -18.18 27.91
C ASP A 540 -14.06 -18.73 28.22
N LYS A 541 -14.14 -20.03 28.56
CA LYS A 541 -15.34 -20.78 28.90
C LYS A 541 -16.31 -21.04 27.74
N ASN A 542 -15.94 -20.70 26.52
CA ASN A 542 -16.74 -21.11 25.36
C ASN A 542 -16.67 -22.63 25.18
N THR A 543 -17.81 -23.25 25.07
CA THR A 543 -17.96 -24.65 24.70
C THR A 543 -18.05 -24.80 23.19
N VAL A 544 -18.04 -26.04 22.70
CA VAL A 544 -18.25 -26.30 21.27
C VAL A 544 -19.62 -25.77 20.81
N ALA A 545 -20.69 -25.91 21.61
CA ALA A 545 -22.00 -25.36 21.28
C ALA A 545 -22.05 -23.82 21.30
N ASP A 546 -21.31 -23.18 22.22
CA ASP A 546 -21.21 -21.73 22.28
C ASP A 546 -20.58 -21.15 21.01
N MET A 547 -19.66 -21.87 20.38
CA MET A 547 -19.07 -21.43 19.11
C MET A 547 -20.07 -21.37 17.96
N ALA A 548 -21.07 -22.26 17.96
CA ALA A 548 -22.17 -22.22 16.99
C ALA A 548 -23.21 -21.13 17.31
N ASN A 549 -23.17 -20.54 18.50
CA ASN A 549 -24.15 -19.56 18.97
C ASN A 549 -23.76 -18.09 18.64
N GLY A 550 -22.80 -17.85 17.76
CA GLY A 550 -22.33 -16.52 17.39
C GLY A 550 -21.52 -15.84 18.50
N PRO A 551 -20.36 -16.40 18.90
CA PRO A 551 -19.58 -15.93 20.05
C PRO A 551 -18.83 -14.63 19.79
N THR A 552 -18.86 -14.11 18.56
CA THR A 552 -18.24 -12.85 18.16
C THR A 552 -19.28 -11.91 17.58
N ARG A 553 -18.95 -10.61 17.55
CA ARG A 553 -19.80 -9.58 16.92
C ARG A 553 -20.19 -9.91 15.47
N PHE A 554 -19.26 -10.48 14.70
CA PHE A 554 -19.44 -10.83 13.29
C PHE A 554 -19.73 -12.33 13.07
N GLY A 555 -19.83 -13.13 14.13
CA GLY A 555 -20.18 -14.54 14.04
C GLY A 555 -21.63 -14.71 13.61
N ILE A 556 -21.90 -15.73 12.78
CA ILE A 556 -23.27 -16.08 12.41
C ILE A 556 -23.77 -17.13 13.39
N PRO A 557 -24.94 -16.94 14.03
CA PRO A 557 -25.55 -17.97 14.85
C PRO A 557 -26.09 -19.09 13.98
N HIS A 558 -25.83 -20.34 14.39
CA HIS A 558 -26.27 -21.57 13.75
C HIS A 558 -27.16 -22.40 14.71
N PRO A 559 -28.43 -22.05 14.90
CA PRO A 559 -29.29 -22.68 15.92
C PRO A 559 -29.49 -24.20 15.75
N GLU A 560 -29.48 -24.69 14.50
CA GLU A 560 -29.56 -26.13 14.23
C GLU A 560 -28.30 -26.87 14.69
N THR A 561 -27.12 -26.23 14.49
CA THR A 561 -25.83 -26.74 14.97
C THR A 561 -25.77 -26.75 16.48
N VAL A 562 -26.26 -25.70 17.14
CA VAL A 562 -26.39 -25.67 18.61
C VAL A 562 -27.23 -26.83 19.10
N ALA A 563 -28.43 -27.02 18.55
CA ALA A 563 -29.32 -28.14 18.94
C ALA A 563 -28.71 -29.52 18.68
N MET A 564 -27.94 -29.69 17.63
CA MET A 564 -27.17 -30.90 17.33
C MET A 564 -26.12 -31.17 18.42
N LEU A 565 -25.30 -30.17 18.74
CA LEU A 565 -24.20 -30.28 19.69
C LEU A 565 -24.69 -30.52 21.13
N GLU A 566 -25.81 -29.88 21.54
CA GLU A 566 -26.46 -30.15 22.82
C GLU A 566 -26.93 -31.61 22.95
N LYS A 567 -27.53 -32.17 21.88
CA LYS A 567 -27.91 -33.60 21.86
C LYS A 567 -26.71 -34.54 21.98
N LEU A 568 -25.53 -34.11 21.49
CA LEU A 568 -24.28 -34.85 21.58
C LEU A 568 -23.56 -34.64 22.93
N GLY A 569 -24.08 -33.75 23.77
CA GLY A 569 -23.61 -33.54 25.15
C GLY A 569 -22.70 -32.34 25.36
N SER A 570 -22.60 -31.43 24.39
CA SER A 570 -21.95 -30.12 24.60
C SER A 570 -22.85 -29.23 25.45
N ALA A 571 -22.29 -28.56 26.45
CA ALA A 571 -23.02 -27.55 27.21
C ALA A 571 -23.22 -26.29 26.32
N ASN A 572 -24.30 -25.56 26.56
CA ASN A 572 -24.58 -24.28 25.89
C ASN A 572 -24.85 -23.21 26.94
N SER A 573 -24.06 -22.13 26.93
CA SER A 573 -24.24 -21.03 27.88
C SER A 573 -25.26 -19.99 27.38
N HIS A 574 -25.83 -20.18 26.19
CA HIS A 574 -26.72 -19.23 25.50
C HIS A 574 -26.09 -17.84 25.28
N ASN A 575 -24.79 -17.77 25.22
CA ASN A 575 -24.02 -16.52 25.09
C ASN A 575 -23.90 -16.13 23.60
N CYS A 576 -24.90 -15.44 23.06
CA CYS A 576 -24.80 -14.85 21.70
C CYS A 576 -24.33 -13.41 21.76
N ARG A 577 -23.16 -13.13 21.15
CA ARG A 577 -22.55 -11.80 21.03
C ARG A 577 -22.65 -11.22 19.62
N SER A 578 -23.26 -11.96 18.69
CA SER A 578 -23.43 -11.55 17.31
C SER A 578 -24.39 -10.36 17.18
N ASP A 579 -24.06 -9.42 16.27
CA ASP A 579 -24.99 -8.35 15.88
C ASP A 579 -26.36 -8.91 15.42
N GLN A 580 -26.41 -10.13 14.88
CA GLN A 580 -27.65 -10.80 14.48
C GLN A 580 -28.54 -11.20 15.66
N CYS A 581 -27.96 -11.53 16.81
CA CYS A 581 -28.73 -11.81 18.02
C CYS A 581 -29.27 -10.53 18.70
N LEU A 582 -28.54 -9.43 18.54
CA LEU A 582 -28.92 -8.14 19.14
C LEU A 582 -30.05 -7.45 18.37
N VAL A 583 -30.31 -7.84 17.11
CA VAL A 583 -31.33 -7.28 16.22
C VAL A 583 -32.58 -8.14 16.15
N ALA A 584 -32.66 -9.28 16.85
CA ALA A 584 -33.87 -10.09 16.89
C ALA A 584 -35.09 -9.24 17.31
N PRO A 585 -36.23 -9.26 16.58
CA PRO A 585 -37.39 -8.43 16.90
C PRO A 585 -37.85 -8.77 18.31
N LYS A 586 -38.01 -7.79 19.18
CA LYS A 586 -38.81 -7.95 20.41
C LYS A 586 -40.13 -8.57 20.01
N GLU A 587 -40.41 -9.78 20.47
CA GLU A 587 -41.70 -10.45 20.25
C GLU A 587 -42.83 -9.44 20.41
N ALA A 588 -43.67 -9.33 19.38
CA ALA A 588 -44.87 -8.51 19.42
C ALA A 588 -45.71 -9.04 20.62
N LYS A 589 -45.84 -8.23 21.66
CA LYS A 589 -46.79 -8.52 22.76
C LYS A 589 -48.11 -8.88 22.13
N LYS A 590 -48.59 -10.12 22.39
CA LYS A 590 -49.93 -10.54 22.06
C LYS A 590 -50.89 -9.47 22.60
N PRO A 591 -51.90 -9.00 21.81
CA PRO A 591 -52.94 -8.15 22.34
C PRO A 591 -53.65 -8.94 23.44
N SER A 592 -53.59 -8.42 24.66
CA SER A 592 -54.45 -8.93 25.74
C SER A 592 -55.90 -8.66 25.36
N ASP A 593 -56.71 -9.71 25.44
CA ASP A 593 -58.19 -9.65 25.36
C ASP A 593 -58.73 -8.47 26.16
N ARG A 594 -59.42 -7.59 25.48
CA ARG A 594 -60.59 -6.84 25.99
C ARG A 594 -61.67 -6.77 24.92
#